data_a17d7c87c59a0650c622d757463f070c
#
_entry.id   a17d7c87c59a0650c622d757463f070c
#
_cell.length_a   1.000
_cell.length_b   1.000
_cell.length_c   1.000
_cell.angle_alpha   90.00
_cell.angle_beta   90.00
_cell.angle_gamma   90.00
#
_symmetry.space_group_name_H-M   'P 1'
#
loop_
_entity.id
_entity.type
_entity.pdbx_description
1 polymer ?
#
loop_
_entity_poly.entity_id
_entity_poly.type
_entity_poly.pdbx_seq_one_letter_code
_entity_poly.pdbx_strand_id
1 'polypeptide(L)'
;VVQESVLGEYVNNVKAGRFEPKIGTSEGPKSPYQITLWNGHDKKNHSWGMVIDLNSCTGCGSCLVSCQAENNVAVVGKAEVARAREMHWIRIDRYYSSDAPHEQGYSISGFKAMEEASENPEVVFQPMMCQHCSNAPCETVCPVLATTHSSEGLNQMTYNRCVGTRYCANNCPYKVRRFNWFKYFENDNFDYNMNNDLGRMVLNPDVTVRSRGVIEKCSMCVQRIQAGKLNAKKERRRPVDGEIQTACSQSCPTNAITFGDMLDENSAISKLLSVEKEGRAFHVLEEINVQPQISYLAKIRNKDEAKKKAEGAAHAEHKEHA
;
A
#
# COMPACT_ATOMS: atom_id res chain seq x y z
N VAL A 1 -2.25 -7.71 -9.19
CA VAL A 1 -1.60 -6.77 -8.27
C VAL A 1 -1.95 -5.35 -8.64
N VAL A 2 -1.59 -4.88 -9.82
CA VAL A 2 -2.01 -3.60 -10.38
C VAL A 2 -3.18 -3.85 -11.35
N GLN A 3 -4.13 -2.93 -11.39
CA GLN A 3 -5.26 -3.01 -12.30
C GLN A 3 -5.36 -1.71 -13.10
N GLU A 4 -5.53 -1.83 -14.40
CA GLU A 4 -5.64 -0.69 -15.31
C GLU A 4 -6.55 -0.97 -16.50
N SER A 5 -7.08 0.08 -17.10
CA SER A 5 -7.85 0.04 -18.33
C SER A 5 -7.66 1.33 -19.14
N VAL A 6 -8.29 1.42 -20.29
CA VAL A 6 -8.34 2.63 -21.11
C VAL A 6 -9.70 3.32 -20.99
N LEU A 7 -9.72 4.63 -21.22
CA LEU A 7 -10.92 5.44 -21.02
C LEU A 7 -12.10 4.97 -21.87
N GLY A 8 -11.85 4.55 -23.11
CA GLY A 8 -12.90 4.05 -24.01
C GLY A 8 -13.61 2.80 -23.49
N GLU A 9 -12.85 1.87 -22.88
CA GLU A 9 -13.45 0.70 -22.24
C GLU A 9 -14.20 1.09 -20.96
N TYR A 10 -13.59 1.97 -20.14
CA TYR A 10 -14.17 2.39 -18.87
C TYR A 10 -15.51 3.12 -19.02
N VAL A 11 -15.65 3.97 -20.03
CA VAL A 11 -16.93 4.67 -20.30
C VAL A 11 -18.06 3.68 -20.61
N ASN A 12 -17.74 2.57 -21.28
CA ASN A 12 -18.72 1.53 -21.62
C ASN A 12 -18.94 0.52 -20.48
N ASN A 13 -17.91 0.30 -19.65
CA ASN A 13 -17.96 -0.62 -18.52
C ASN A 13 -17.11 -0.07 -17.36
N VAL A 14 -17.76 0.42 -16.32
CA VAL A 14 -17.10 0.98 -15.13
C VAL A 14 -16.19 -0.01 -14.39
N LYS A 15 -16.35 -1.31 -14.65
CA LYS A 15 -15.47 -2.39 -14.12
C LYS A 15 -14.35 -2.76 -15.08
N ALA A 16 -14.15 -2.04 -16.17
CA ALA A 16 -13.07 -2.32 -17.10
C ALA A 16 -11.69 -2.31 -16.40
N GLY A 17 -10.89 -3.32 -16.69
CA GLY A 17 -9.58 -3.51 -16.07
C GLY A 17 -9.61 -4.04 -14.64
N ARG A 18 -10.80 -4.22 -14.03
CA ARG A 18 -10.94 -4.84 -12.72
C ARG A 18 -10.98 -6.36 -12.82
N PHE A 19 -10.08 -7.00 -12.13
CA PHE A 19 -10.08 -8.45 -11.95
C PHE A 19 -10.68 -8.80 -10.60
N GLU A 20 -11.78 -9.53 -10.61
CA GLU A 20 -12.43 -10.07 -9.41
C GLU A 20 -12.11 -11.56 -9.33
N PRO A 21 -11.28 -11.99 -8.35
CA PRO A 21 -10.97 -13.42 -8.23
C PRO A 21 -12.20 -14.21 -7.82
N LYS A 22 -12.36 -15.39 -8.41
CA LYS A 22 -13.41 -16.36 -8.06
C LYS A 22 -12.78 -17.71 -7.76
N ILE A 23 -13.20 -18.33 -6.69
CA ILE A 23 -12.77 -19.66 -6.27
C ILE A 23 -13.88 -20.66 -6.63
N GLY A 24 -13.53 -21.71 -7.35
CA GLY A 24 -14.44 -22.80 -7.67
C GLY A 24 -14.84 -23.57 -6.40
N THR A 25 -16.12 -23.70 -6.14
CA THR A 25 -16.66 -24.53 -5.04
C THR A 25 -17.69 -25.51 -5.59
N SER A 26 -18.09 -26.50 -4.79
CA SER A 26 -19.19 -27.46 -5.14
C SER A 26 -20.51 -26.74 -5.43
N GLU A 27 -20.70 -25.54 -4.92
CA GLU A 27 -21.90 -24.71 -5.10
C GLU A 27 -21.76 -23.66 -6.20
N GLY A 28 -20.65 -23.70 -6.96
CA GLY A 28 -20.32 -22.71 -7.99
C GLY A 28 -19.20 -21.75 -7.60
N PRO A 29 -18.81 -20.84 -8.49
CA PRO A 29 -17.71 -19.90 -8.23
C PRO A 29 -18.15 -18.84 -7.19
N LYS A 30 -17.38 -18.73 -6.10
CA LYS A 30 -17.59 -17.75 -5.03
C LYS A 30 -16.42 -16.76 -4.91
N SER A 31 -16.71 -15.56 -4.42
CA SER A 31 -15.65 -14.60 -4.04
C SER A 31 -14.85 -15.15 -2.86
N PRO A 32 -13.53 -14.90 -2.78
CA PRO A 32 -12.69 -15.24 -1.61
C PRO A 32 -13.28 -14.75 -0.28
N TYR A 33 -13.92 -13.58 -0.30
CA TYR A 33 -14.59 -13.00 0.89
C TYR A 33 -15.76 -13.83 1.42
N GLN A 34 -16.37 -14.68 0.60
CA GLN A 34 -17.48 -15.56 0.98
C GLN A 34 -17.00 -16.91 1.52
N ILE A 35 -15.69 -17.21 1.33
CA ILE A 35 -15.08 -18.48 1.72
C ILE A 35 -14.06 -18.17 2.82
N THR A 36 -14.53 -17.98 4.03
CA THR A 36 -13.65 -17.71 5.17
C THR A 36 -14.02 -18.58 6.36
N LEU A 37 -13.00 -19.06 7.07
CA LEU A 37 -13.15 -19.72 8.37
C LEU A 37 -13.07 -18.71 9.53
N TRP A 38 -12.76 -17.45 9.24
CA TRP A 38 -12.62 -16.40 10.23
C TRP A 38 -13.97 -15.73 10.47
N ASN A 39 -14.28 -15.51 11.74
CA ASN A 39 -15.34 -14.56 12.09
C ASN A 39 -14.86 -13.16 11.75
N GLY A 40 -15.76 -12.31 11.26
CA GLY A 40 -15.45 -10.91 10.99
C GLY A 40 -14.99 -10.18 12.27
N HIS A 41 -14.10 -9.20 12.11
CA HIS A 41 -13.70 -8.35 13.24
C HIS A 41 -14.78 -7.31 13.53
N ASP A 42 -15.31 -7.30 14.75
CA ASP A 42 -16.19 -6.25 15.24
C ASP A 42 -15.36 -4.99 15.54
N LYS A 43 -15.47 -3.98 14.67
CA LYS A 43 -14.77 -2.71 14.81
C LYS A 43 -15.62 -1.74 15.61
N LYS A 44 -15.12 -1.34 16.77
CA LYS A 44 -15.83 -0.45 17.69
C LYS A 44 -15.40 0.99 17.47
N ASN A 45 -16.38 1.89 17.42
CA ASN A 45 -16.24 3.35 17.28
C ASN A 45 -15.72 3.84 15.93
N HIS A 46 -14.59 3.34 15.44
CA HIS A 46 -13.96 3.75 14.20
C HIS A 46 -13.43 2.55 13.42
N SER A 47 -13.31 2.71 12.12
CA SER A 47 -12.59 1.79 11.24
C SER A 47 -11.71 2.61 10.30
N TRP A 48 -10.45 2.77 10.67
CA TRP A 48 -9.52 3.58 9.88
C TRP A 48 -9.12 2.87 8.60
N GLY A 49 -9.25 3.57 7.49
CA GLY A 49 -8.89 3.06 6.17
C GLY A 49 -8.26 4.11 5.28
N MET A 50 -7.82 3.68 4.11
CA MET A 50 -7.18 4.53 3.12
C MET A 50 -7.58 4.11 1.71
N VAL A 51 -7.75 5.08 0.83
CA VAL A 51 -7.92 4.84 -0.61
C VAL A 51 -6.80 5.56 -1.35
N ILE A 52 -6.18 4.87 -2.30
CA ILE A 52 -5.10 5.41 -3.14
C ILE A 52 -5.53 5.38 -4.59
N ASP A 53 -5.72 6.55 -5.19
CA ASP A 53 -6.07 6.68 -6.61
C ASP A 53 -4.82 6.61 -7.49
N LEU A 54 -4.71 5.53 -8.28
CA LEU A 54 -3.58 5.33 -9.18
C LEU A 54 -3.62 6.28 -10.40
N ASN A 55 -4.76 6.91 -10.69
CA ASN A 55 -4.82 7.98 -11.69
C ASN A 55 -4.10 9.24 -11.23
N SER A 56 -4.36 9.64 -9.99
CA SER A 56 -3.82 10.87 -9.41
C SER A 56 -2.37 10.69 -8.93
N CYS A 57 -1.93 9.43 -8.68
CA CYS A 57 -0.57 9.17 -8.21
C CYS A 57 0.46 9.39 -9.31
N THR A 58 1.38 10.33 -9.09
CA THR A 58 2.51 10.65 -9.99
C THR A 58 3.82 9.99 -9.61
N GLY A 59 3.86 9.22 -8.51
CA GLY A 59 5.08 8.57 -8.02
C GLY A 59 6.13 9.53 -7.46
N CYS A 60 5.75 10.75 -7.06
CA CYS A 60 6.67 11.83 -6.65
C CYS A 60 7.47 11.54 -5.36
N GLY A 61 7.05 10.58 -4.54
CA GLY A 61 7.77 10.19 -3.31
C GLY A 61 7.49 11.06 -2.08
N SER A 62 6.69 12.14 -2.16
CA SER A 62 6.38 13.00 -1.01
C SER A 62 5.81 12.23 0.18
N CYS A 63 4.94 11.25 -0.07
CA CYS A 63 4.37 10.38 0.96
C CYS A 63 5.45 9.53 1.68
N LEU A 64 6.50 9.11 0.98
CA LEU A 64 7.62 8.36 1.56
C LEU A 64 8.44 9.26 2.50
N VAL A 65 8.82 10.44 2.03
CA VAL A 65 9.62 11.40 2.81
C VAL A 65 8.86 11.87 4.05
N SER A 66 7.58 12.23 3.90
CA SER A 66 6.76 12.65 5.03
C SER A 66 6.55 11.55 6.06
N CYS A 67 6.41 10.30 5.61
CA CYS A 67 6.33 9.14 6.50
C CYS A 67 7.62 8.94 7.29
N GLN A 68 8.79 9.12 6.66
CA GLN A 68 10.09 9.03 7.33
C GLN A 68 10.24 10.10 8.41
N ALA A 69 9.92 11.34 8.08
CA ALA A 69 10.00 12.46 9.01
C ALA A 69 9.03 12.30 10.19
N GLU A 70 7.77 11.99 9.90
CA GLU A 70 6.72 11.86 10.93
C GLU A 70 6.96 10.70 11.90
N ASN A 71 7.42 9.56 11.38
CA ASN A 71 7.48 8.32 12.15
C ASN A 71 8.89 7.94 12.59
N ASN A 72 9.84 8.85 12.57
CA ASN A 72 11.24 8.60 12.92
C ASN A 72 11.82 7.37 12.21
N VAL A 73 11.51 7.22 10.92
CA VAL A 73 12.00 6.09 10.13
C VAL A 73 13.43 6.37 9.68
N ALA A 74 14.33 5.45 9.96
CA ALA A 74 15.74 5.62 9.63
C ALA A 74 15.97 5.73 8.11
N VAL A 75 16.86 6.64 7.72
CA VAL A 75 17.40 6.74 6.36
C VAL A 75 18.70 5.96 6.30
N VAL A 76 18.73 4.88 5.51
CA VAL A 76 19.86 3.92 5.53
C VAL A 76 20.76 4.00 4.31
N GLY A 77 20.38 4.75 3.29
CA GLY A 77 21.16 4.95 2.08
C GLY A 77 21.09 3.79 1.08
N LYS A 78 21.61 4.04 -0.11
CA LYS A 78 21.56 3.15 -1.27
C LYS A 78 22.23 1.80 -1.02
N ALA A 79 23.35 1.77 -0.29
CA ALA A 79 24.11 0.55 -0.04
C ALA A 79 23.31 -0.47 0.78
N GLU A 80 22.57 -0.01 1.80
CA GLU A 80 21.74 -0.91 2.61
C GLU A 80 20.47 -1.33 1.87
N VAL A 81 19.89 -0.46 1.05
CA VAL A 81 18.78 -0.81 0.15
C VAL A 81 19.19 -1.90 -0.83
N ALA A 82 20.39 -1.83 -1.42
CA ALA A 82 20.93 -2.86 -2.30
C ALA A 82 21.16 -4.21 -1.59
N ARG A 83 21.30 -4.20 -0.26
CA ARG A 83 21.40 -5.41 0.58
C ARG A 83 20.06 -5.90 1.11
N ALA A 84 18.93 -5.39 0.58
CA ALA A 84 17.57 -5.67 1.06
C ALA A 84 17.36 -5.32 2.56
N ARG A 85 17.98 -4.23 3.01
CA ARG A 85 17.87 -3.69 4.38
C ARG A 85 17.25 -2.29 4.41
N GLU A 86 16.39 -2.01 3.44
CA GLU A 86 15.62 -0.77 3.42
C GLU A 86 14.77 -0.62 4.69
N MET A 87 14.63 0.62 5.19
CA MET A 87 13.85 0.92 6.39
C MET A 87 12.58 1.71 6.11
N HIS A 88 12.42 2.29 4.93
CA HIS A 88 11.22 3.06 4.59
C HIS A 88 9.95 2.19 4.67
N TRP A 89 8.90 2.74 5.28
CA TRP A 89 7.63 2.03 5.51
C TRP A 89 6.70 2.04 4.29
N ILE A 90 6.89 3.00 3.40
CA ILE A 90 6.21 3.10 2.12
C ILE A 90 7.24 2.89 1.04
N ARG A 91 6.99 2.01 0.08
CA ARG A 91 7.73 1.94 -1.18
C ARG A 91 6.79 2.34 -2.30
N ILE A 92 7.34 2.83 -3.40
CA ILE A 92 6.58 3.13 -4.60
C ILE A 92 6.98 2.09 -5.64
N ASP A 93 6.09 1.13 -5.83
CA ASP A 93 6.27 0.09 -6.84
C ASP A 93 5.97 0.69 -8.22
N ARG A 94 6.76 0.30 -9.20
CA ARG A 94 6.63 0.74 -10.59
C ARG A 94 6.31 -0.47 -11.44
N TYR A 95 5.15 -0.46 -12.08
CA TYR A 95 4.72 -1.51 -13.00
C TYR A 95 4.77 -0.94 -14.42
N TYR A 96 5.66 -1.49 -15.23
CA TYR A 96 5.84 -1.08 -16.62
C TYR A 96 4.95 -1.92 -17.51
N SER A 97 4.39 -1.31 -18.56
CA SER A 97 3.73 -2.04 -19.63
C SER A 97 4.76 -2.73 -20.51
N SER A 98 4.36 -3.84 -21.10
CA SER A 98 5.13 -4.58 -22.12
C SER A 98 4.34 -4.58 -23.42
N ASP A 99 5.03 -4.58 -24.56
CA ASP A 99 4.42 -4.73 -25.88
C ASP A 99 4.16 -6.21 -26.23
N ALA A 100 4.55 -7.14 -25.35
CA ALA A 100 4.31 -8.56 -25.54
C ALA A 100 2.81 -8.89 -25.48
N PRO A 101 2.30 -9.73 -26.40
CA PRO A 101 0.92 -10.18 -26.40
C PRO A 101 0.58 -10.91 -25.10
N HIS A 102 -0.53 -10.56 -24.47
CA HIS A 102 -0.99 -11.15 -23.19
C HIS A 102 -1.13 -12.68 -23.28
N GLU A 103 -1.53 -13.19 -24.42
CA GLU A 103 -1.71 -14.63 -24.67
C GLU A 103 -0.40 -15.44 -24.55
N GLN A 104 0.74 -14.80 -24.77
CA GLN A 104 2.06 -15.43 -24.66
C GLN A 104 2.62 -15.42 -23.22
N GLY A 105 2.01 -14.69 -22.31
CA GLY A 105 2.50 -14.44 -20.95
C GLY A 105 2.69 -15.69 -20.08
N TYR A 106 2.12 -16.84 -20.47
CA TYR A 106 2.24 -18.11 -19.75
C TYR A 106 3.31 -19.05 -20.30
N SER A 107 4.04 -18.64 -21.33
CA SER A 107 5.15 -19.42 -21.92
C SER A 107 6.50 -18.83 -21.53
N ILE A 108 7.56 -19.65 -21.57
CA ILE A 108 8.95 -19.19 -21.30
C ILE A 108 9.36 -18.11 -22.29
N SER A 109 8.99 -18.25 -23.56
CA SER A 109 9.24 -17.24 -24.58
C SER A 109 8.47 -15.96 -24.36
N GLY A 110 7.22 -16.04 -23.86
CA GLY A 110 6.42 -14.89 -23.50
C GLY A 110 6.96 -14.14 -22.29
N PHE A 111 7.47 -14.83 -21.28
CA PHE A 111 8.17 -14.18 -20.16
C PHE A 111 9.39 -13.39 -20.66
N LYS A 112 10.19 -13.98 -21.55
CA LYS A 112 11.34 -13.30 -22.13
C LYS A 112 10.93 -12.07 -22.95
N ALA A 113 9.85 -12.16 -23.73
CA ALA A 113 9.32 -11.03 -24.48
C ALA A 113 8.80 -9.90 -23.58
N MET A 114 8.23 -10.24 -22.41
CA MET A 114 7.80 -9.22 -21.41
C MET A 114 8.98 -8.54 -20.71
N GLU A 115 10.16 -9.16 -20.66
CA GLU A 115 11.37 -8.58 -20.08
C GLU A 115 12.08 -7.61 -21.03
N GLU A 116 11.78 -7.66 -22.33
CA GLU A 116 12.33 -6.72 -23.30
C GLU A 116 11.78 -5.32 -23.05
N ALA A 117 12.67 -4.31 -23.11
CA ALA A 117 12.28 -2.93 -22.93
C ALA A 117 11.39 -2.46 -24.10
N SER A 118 10.22 -1.91 -23.78
CA SER A 118 9.35 -1.25 -24.75
C SER A 118 9.97 0.07 -25.19
N GLU A 119 9.79 0.48 -26.43
CA GLU A 119 10.26 1.78 -26.94
C GLU A 119 9.57 2.95 -26.25
N ASN A 120 8.32 2.77 -25.85
CA ASN A 120 7.53 3.77 -25.15
C ASN A 120 6.84 3.16 -23.92
N PRO A 121 7.60 2.88 -22.86
CA PRO A 121 7.09 2.17 -21.70
C PRO A 121 6.11 3.04 -20.93
N GLU A 122 4.96 2.48 -20.59
CA GLU A 122 4.02 3.07 -19.66
C GLU A 122 4.30 2.58 -18.25
N VAL A 123 4.04 3.43 -17.28
CA VAL A 123 4.25 3.08 -15.88
C VAL A 123 3.00 3.34 -15.05
N VAL A 124 2.72 2.45 -14.10
CA VAL A 124 1.81 2.69 -12.98
C VAL A 124 2.62 2.78 -11.70
N PHE A 125 2.47 3.87 -10.98
CA PHE A 125 3.05 4.04 -9.66
C PHE A 125 2.05 3.58 -8.62
N GLN A 126 2.46 2.61 -7.79
CA GLN A 126 1.62 2.08 -6.72
C GLN A 126 2.34 2.21 -5.38
N PRO A 127 1.97 3.21 -4.55
CA PRO A 127 2.46 3.29 -3.18
C PRO A 127 2.02 2.06 -2.39
N MET A 128 2.99 1.34 -1.81
CA MET A 128 2.75 0.10 -1.06
C MET A 128 3.25 0.25 0.36
N MET A 129 2.35 0.11 1.32
CA MET A 129 2.60 0.15 2.75
C MET A 129 1.88 -1.01 3.46
N CYS A 130 2.00 -1.10 4.79
CA CYS A 130 1.21 -2.08 5.53
C CYS A 130 -0.28 -1.90 5.23
N GLN A 131 -0.92 -2.97 4.77
CA GLN A 131 -2.32 -2.97 4.36
C GLN A 131 -3.30 -3.08 5.53
N HIS A 132 -2.81 -3.17 6.77
CA HIS A 132 -3.61 -3.31 7.99
C HIS A 132 -4.70 -4.38 7.84
N CYS A 133 -4.31 -5.55 7.33
CA CYS A 133 -5.21 -6.66 7.01
C CYS A 133 -6.02 -7.08 8.23
N SER A 134 -7.32 -7.28 8.07
CA SER A 134 -8.19 -7.81 9.15
C SER A 134 -7.84 -9.28 9.47
N ASN A 135 -7.56 -10.09 8.44
CA ASN A 135 -7.05 -11.45 8.60
C ASN A 135 -5.53 -11.45 8.40
N ALA A 136 -4.80 -10.87 9.34
CA ALA A 136 -3.39 -10.57 9.19
C ALA A 136 -2.50 -11.82 9.34
N PRO A 137 -1.87 -12.35 8.28
CA PRO A 137 -1.01 -13.53 8.36
C PRO A 137 0.28 -13.28 9.16
N CYS A 138 0.61 -12.01 9.41
CA CYS A 138 1.74 -11.63 10.25
C CYS A 138 1.45 -11.72 11.75
N GLU A 139 0.18 -11.76 12.17
CA GLU A 139 -0.21 -11.90 13.57
C GLU A 139 -0.12 -13.35 14.03
N THR A 140 -0.62 -14.28 13.22
CA THR A 140 -0.67 -15.70 13.54
C THR A 140 0.71 -16.35 13.71
N VAL A 141 1.75 -15.78 13.12
CA VAL A 141 3.12 -16.29 13.18
C VAL A 141 4.03 -15.60 14.21
N CYS A 142 3.49 -14.63 14.94
CA CYS A 142 4.29 -13.93 15.95
C CYS A 142 4.32 -14.72 17.26
N PRO A 143 5.48 -15.26 17.70
CA PRO A 143 5.55 -16.12 18.89
C PRO A 143 5.30 -15.37 20.20
N VAL A 144 5.39 -14.05 20.19
CA VAL A 144 5.28 -13.20 21.38
C VAL A 144 4.11 -12.21 21.29
N LEU A 145 3.21 -12.36 20.32
CA LEU A 145 2.09 -11.47 20.12
C LEU A 145 2.49 -9.97 20.04
N ALA A 146 3.65 -9.68 19.43
CA ALA A 146 4.09 -8.31 19.20
C ALA A 146 3.30 -7.63 18.07
N THR A 147 2.63 -8.41 17.24
CA THR A 147 1.73 -7.93 16.18
C THR A 147 0.30 -8.26 16.57
N THR A 148 -0.54 -7.24 16.72
CA THR A 148 -1.92 -7.36 17.21
C THR A 148 -2.84 -6.39 16.48
N HIS A 149 -4.15 -6.63 16.55
CA HIS A 149 -5.17 -5.70 16.06
C HIS A 149 -5.68 -4.79 17.16
N SER A 150 -5.92 -3.53 16.79
CA SER A 150 -6.75 -2.62 17.60
C SER A 150 -8.24 -2.86 17.33
N SER A 151 -9.08 -2.41 18.25
CA SER A 151 -10.54 -2.41 18.07
C SER A 151 -11.04 -1.51 16.92
N GLU A 152 -10.15 -0.72 16.33
CA GLU A 152 -10.43 0.22 15.24
C GLU A 152 -9.82 -0.23 13.90
N GLY A 153 -9.44 -1.49 13.79
CA GLY A 153 -8.94 -2.11 12.55
C GLY A 153 -7.46 -1.89 12.26
N LEU A 154 -6.69 -1.28 13.16
CA LEU A 154 -5.26 -1.08 12.93
C LEU A 154 -4.46 -2.31 13.34
N ASN A 155 -3.66 -2.84 12.42
CA ASN A 155 -2.62 -3.80 12.75
C ASN A 155 -1.48 -3.06 13.44
N GLN A 156 -1.23 -3.36 14.71
CA GLN A 156 -0.26 -2.68 15.57
C GLN A 156 1.02 -3.48 15.73
N MET A 157 2.10 -2.79 16.07
CA MET A 157 3.38 -3.40 16.40
C MET A 157 3.84 -2.94 17.78
N THR A 158 3.92 -3.89 18.73
CA THR A 158 4.39 -3.64 20.08
C THR A 158 5.89 -3.88 20.12
N TYR A 159 6.67 -2.82 19.97
CA TYR A 159 8.12 -2.89 19.77
C TYR A 159 8.87 -3.53 20.92
N ASN A 160 8.47 -3.28 22.18
CA ASN A 160 9.10 -3.86 23.37
C ASN A 160 8.82 -5.36 23.58
N ARG A 161 7.86 -5.93 22.84
CA ARG A 161 7.63 -7.38 22.82
C ARG A 161 8.37 -8.07 21.67
N CYS A 162 8.77 -7.33 20.65
CA CYS A 162 9.38 -7.91 19.46
C CYS A 162 10.75 -8.48 19.78
N VAL A 163 10.93 -9.78 19.55
CA VAL A 163 12.21 -10.50 19.71
C VAL A 163 12.93 -10.72 18.37
N GLY A 164 12.42 -10.16 17.28
CA GLY A 164 13.12 -10.13 15.99
C GLY A 164 13.18 -11.44 15.23
N THR A 165 12.25 -12.37 15.43
CA THR A 165 12.21 -13.64 14.65
C THR A 165 12.02 -13.44 13.16
N ARG A 166 11.48 -12.30 12.74
CA ARG A 166 11.24 -11.89 11.33
C ARG A 166 10.24 -12.75 10.57
N TYR A 167 9.63 -13.75 11.19
CA TYR A 167 8.65 -14.59 10.52
C TYR A 167 7.46 -13.76 10.01
N CYS A 168 7.03 -12.75 10.74
CA CYS A 168 5.98 -11.84 10.29
C CYS A 168 6.35 -11.06 9.02
N ALA A 169 7.63 -10.79 8.77
CA ALA A 169 8.10 -10.17 7.53
C ALA A 169 8.07 -11.17 6.37
N ASN A 170 8.47 -12.42 6.61
CA ASN A 170 8.40 -13.48 5.61
C ASN A 170 6.95 -13.81 5.23
N ASN A 171 6.05 -13.82 6.21
CA ASN A 171 4.64 -14.17 6.02
C ASN A 171 3.79 -13.01 5.49
N CYS A 172 4.32 -11.79 5.45
CA CYS A 172 3.62 -10.65 4.87
C CYS A 172 3.58 -10.79 3.35
N PRO A 173 2.38 -10.90 2.71
CA PRO A 173 2.28 -11.03 1.26
C PRO A 173 2.72 -9.77 0.54
N TYR A 174 2.60 -8.61 1.17
CA TYR A 174 2.96 -7.30 0.62
C TYR A 174 4.43 -6.93 0.85
N LYS A 175 5.18 -7.71 1.66
CA LYS A 175 6.60 -7.48 1.97
C LYS A 175 6.90 -6.05 2.45
N VAL A 176 6.12 -5.57 3.41
CA VAL A 176 6.16 -4.18 3.91
C VAL A 176 6.60 -4.07 5.38
N ARG A 177 7.17 -5.12 5.92
CA ARG A 177 7.73 -5.14 7.28
C ARG A 177 9.22 -5.02 7.21
N ARG A 178 9.80 -4.09 7.99
CA ARG A 178 11.21 -3.74 7.99
C ARG A 178 11.86 -4.20 9.28
N PHE A 179 12.99 -4.88 9.16
CA PHE A 179 13.78 -5.30 10.33
C PHE A 179 14.85 -4.26 10.62
N ASN A 180 14.91 -3.78 11.85
CA ASN A 180 15.93 -2.84 12.29
C ASN A 180 17.24 -3.59 12.59
N TRP A 181 18.15 -3.61 11.63
CA TRP A 181 19.42 -4.34 11.71
C TRP A 181 20.43 -3.67 12.64
N PHE A 182 20.40 -2.34 12.74
CA PHE A 182 21.34 -1.52 13.46
C PHE A 182 20.61 -0.46 14.27
N LYS A 183 21.28 0.09 15.26
CA LYS A 183 20.80 1.28 15.96
C LYS A 183 21.18 2.51 15.13
N TYR A 184 20.42 2.79 14.08
CA TYR A 184 20.76 3.77 13.05
C TYR A 184 20.98 5.20 13.58
N PHE A 185 20.31 5.57 14.67
CA PHE A 185 20.42 6.90 15.31
C PHE A 185 21.60 7.02 16.32
N GLU A 186 22.40 5.99 16.45
CA GLU A 186 23.60 5.95 17.29
C GLU A 186 24.68 5.07 16.64
N ASN A 187 24.89 5.21 15.34
CA ASN A 187 25.85 4.41 14.59
C ASN A 187 26.56 5.30 13.57
N ASP A 188 27.86 5.42 13.72
CA ASP A 188 28.70 6.31 12.88
C ASP A 188 28.63 5.96 11.39
N ASN A 189 28.39 4.68 11.04
CA ASN A 189 28.22 4.24 9.66
C ASN A 189 26.94 4.82 8.99
N PHE A 190 25.99 5.28 9.80
CA PHE A 190 24.71 5.85 9.35
C PHE A 190 24.52 7.30 9.85
N ASP A 191 25.63 7.96 10.19
CA ASP A 191 25.61 9.36 10.61
C ASP A 191 25.39 10.27 9.39
N TYR A 192 24.12 10.55 9.14
CA TYR A 192 23.70 11.58 8.19
C TYR A 192 23.43 12.91 8.91
N ASN A 193 24.31 13.30 9.83
CA ASN A 193 24.19 14.48 10.71
C ASN A 193 23.03 14.38 11.71
N MET A 194 22.63 13.17 12.12
CA MET A 194 21.50 12.93 13.02
C MET A 194 21.91 12.34 14.38
N ASN A 195 23.19 12.01 14.58
CA ASN A 195 23.68 11.36 15.82
C ASN A 195 24.13 12.35 16.91
N ASN A 196 24.28 13.63 16.57
CA ASN A 196 24.56 14.69 17.55
C ASN A 196 23.27 15.28 18.13
N ASP A 197 23.37 16.09 19.16
CA ASP A 197 22.21 16.65 19.88
C ASP A 197 21.35 17.52 18.97
N LEU A 198 21.94 18.31 18.06
CA LEU A 198 21.21 19.14 17.12
C LEU A 198 20.49 18.31 16.05
N GLY A 199 21.15 17.29 15.51
CA GLY A 199 20.55 16.39 14.53
C GLY A 199 19.37 15.61 15.11
N ARG A 200 19.44 15.22 16.40
CA ARG A 200 18.33 14.54 17.08
C ARG A 200 17.11 15.42 17.29
N MET A 201 17.23 16.74 17.23
CA MET A 201 16.09 17.64 17.33
C MET A 201 15.09 17.52 16.17
N VAL A 202 15.47 16.88 15.06
CA VAL A 202 14.54 16.59 13.95
C VAL A 202 13.56 15.46 14.27
N LEU A 203 13.83 14.65 15.30
CA LEU A 203 13.00 13.53 15.67
C LEU A 203 11.67 13.98 16.26
N ASN A 204 10.58 13.34 15.83
CA ASN A 204 9.26 13.57 16.37
C ASN A 204 9.17 12.99 17.80
N PRO A 205 8.93 13.81 18.85
CA PRO A 205 8.87 13.35 20.22
C PRO A 205 7.68 12.45 20.52
N ASP A 206 6.62 12.49 19.70
CA ASP A 206 5.41 11.68 19.88
C ASP A 206 5.58 10.24 19.37
N VAL A 207 6.70 9.96 18.71
CA VAL A 207 6.95 8.64 18.11
C VAL A 207 8.24 8.03 18.65
N THR A 208 8.13 6.83 19.19
CA THR A 208 9.29 6.09 19.71
C THR A 208 10.30 5.81 18.59
N VAL A 209 11.57 6.12 18.84
CA VAL A 209 12.69 5.64 18.02
C VAL A 209 12.92 4.19 18.35
N ARG A 210 12.88 3.30 17.35
CA ARG A 210 12.98 1.85 17.58
C ARG A 210 14.43 1.43 17.73
N SER A 211 14.63 0.46 18.60
CA SER A 211 15.93 -0.17 18.83
C SER A 211 16.27 -1.19 17.73
N ARG A 212 17.54 -1.60 17.70
CA ARG A 212 17.99 -2.73 16.90
C ARG A 212 17.23 -4.01 17.27
N GLY A 213 16.94 -4.84 16.28
CA GLY A 213 16.38 -6.18 16.48
C GLY A 213 14.86 -6.25 16.50
N VAL A 214 14.15 -5.14 16.20
CA VAL A 214 12.69 -5.13 16.13
C VAL A 214 12.21 -5.00 14.69
N ILE A 215 10.95 -5.36 14.45
CA ILE A 215 10.25 -5.14 13.19
C ILE A 215 9.52 -3.80 13.23
N GLU A 216 9.64 -3.05 12.16
CA GLU A 216 8.93 -1.79 11.93
C GLU A 216 7.98 -1.90 10.74
N LYS A 217 6.92 -1.12 10.74
CA LYS A 217 5.95 -1.02 9.64
C LYS A 217 5.08 0.22 9.78
N CYS A 218 4.34 0.57 8.73
CA CYS A 218 3.35 1.63 8.79
C CYS A 218 2.37 1.42 9.95
N SER A 219 2.16 2.46 10.75
CA SER A 219 1.22 2.51 11.88
C SER A 219 -0.09 3.25 11.55
N MET A 220 -0.28 3.72 10.31
CA MET A 220 -1.29 4.73 9.93
C MET A 220 -1.18 6.01 10.76
N CYS A 221 0.02 6.41 11.15
CA CYS A 221 0.27 7.57 12.01
C CYS A 221 -0.62 7.55 13.26
N VAL A 222 -0.60 6.44 14.01
CA VAL A 222 -1.45 6.22 15.18
C VAL A 222 -1.37 7.36 16.20
N GLN A 223 -0.22 8.04 16.32
CA GLN A 223 -0.04 9.23 17.15
C GLN A 223 -0.98 10.36 16.72
N ARG A 224 -1.13 10.60 15.41
CA ARG A 224 -2.04 11.62 14.87
C ARG A 224 -3.51 11.23 15.09
N ILE A 225 -3.84 9.96 14.91
CA ILE A 225 -5.18 9.44 15.20
C ILE A 225 -5.53 9.67 16.67
N GLN A 226 -4.62 9.32 17.58
CA GLN A 226 -4.86 9.48 19.02
C GLN A 226 -4.94 10.96 19.41
N ALA A 227 -4.11 11.82 18.85
CA ALA A 227 -4.16 13.27 19.10
C ALA A 227 -5.51 13.88 18.65
N GLY A 228 -5.96 13.57 17.42
CA GLY A 228 -7.25 14.04 16.92
C GLY A 228 -8.43 13.52 17.73
N LYS A 229 -8.43 12.25 18.09
CA LYS A 229 -9.44 11.67 18.99
C LYS A 229 -9.45 12.33 20.38
N LEU A 230 -8.27 12.62 20.93
CA LEU A 230 -8.16 13.31 22.21
C LEU A 230 -8.72 14.73 22.15
N ASN A 231 -8.42 15.47 21.08
CA ASN A 231 -8.93 16.83 20.87
C ASN A 231 -10.47 16.82 20.74
N ALA A 232 -11.01 15.96 19.90
CA ALA A 232 -12.46 15.80 19.75
C ALA A 232 -13.13 15.41 21.08
N LYS A 233 -12.50 14.51 21.87
CA LYS A 233 -13.02 14.13 23.20
C LYS A 233 -13.02 15.28 24.18
N LYS A 234 -12.01 16.16 24.18
CA LYS A 234 -11.99 17.38 25.01
C LYS A 234 -13.17 18.29 24.67
N GLU A 235 -13.56 18.34 23.40
CA GLU A 235 -14.72 19.09 22.92
C GLU A 235 -16.04 18.32 23.03
N ARG A 236 -16.02 17.12 23.59
CA ARG A 236 -17.20 16.23 23.76
C ARG A 236 -17.91 15.90 22.45
N ARG A 237 -17.17 15.75 21.38
CA ARG A 237 -17.66 15.37 20.04
C ARG A 237 -16.89 14.19 19.47
N ARG A 238 -17.35 13.68 18.34
CA ARG A 238 -16.55 12.78 17.50
C ARG A 238 -15.58 13.58 16.62
N PRO A 239 -14.45 12.98 16.19
CA PRO A 239 -13.61 13.60 15.17
C PRO A 239 -14.42 13.91 13.91
N VAL A 240 -14.18 15.06 13.32
CA VAL A 240 -14.80 15.45 12.04
C VAL A 240 -13.96 14.88 10.90
N ASP A 241 -14.61 14.53 9.78
CA ASP A 241 -13.90 14.04 8.59
C ASP A 241 -12.87 15.06 8.12
N GLY A 242 -11.66 14.57 7.76
CA GLY A 242 -10.52 15.40 7.39
C GLY A 242 -9.74 16.05 8.55
N GLU A 243 -10.25 16.03 9.79
CA GLU A 243 -9.54 16.53 10.98
C GLU A 243 -8.29 15.69 11.28
N ILE A 244 -8.39 14.38 11.08
CA ILE A 244 -7.29 13.45 11.28
C ILE A 244 -6.75 13.05 9.92
N GLN A 245 -5.48 13.35 9.68
CA GLN A 245 -4.79 12.99 8.45
C GLN A 245 -3.46 12.30 8.75
N THR A 246 -3.14 11.29 7.97
CA THR A 246 -1.81 10.67 8.02
C THR A 246 -0.79 11.61 7.37
N ALA A 247 0.48 11.50 7.72
CA ALA A 247 1.51 12.33 7.12
C ALA A 247 1.57 12.17 5.59
N CYS A 248 1.37 10.94 5.09
CA CYS A 248 1.39 10.65 3.66
C CYS A 248 0.17 11.21 2.92
N SER A 249 -1.02 11.22 3.52
CA SER A 249 -2.21 11.84 2.89
C SER A 249 -2.09 13.36 2.86
N GLN A 250 -1.64 13.96 3.95
CA GLN A 250 -1.46 15.40 4.06
C GLN A 250 -0.42 15.97 3.10
N SER A 251 0.65 15.20 2.85
CA SER A 251 1.76 15.64 1.98
C SER A 251 1.57 15.31 0.50
N CYS A 252 0.49 14.61 0.14
CA CYS A 252 0.26 14.22 -1.25
C CYS A 252 -0.15 15.41 -2.11
N PRO A 253 0.68 15.89 -3.06
CA PRO A 253 0.41 17.11 -3.82
C PRO A 253 -0.77 16.96 -4.78
N THR A 254 -1.13 15.73 -5.14
CA THR A 254 -2.22 15.42 -6.08
C THR A 254 -3.47 14.90 -5.38
N ASN A 255 -3.48 14.88 -4.04
CA ASN A 255 -4.56 14.30 -3.23
C ASN A 255 -4.92 12.85 -3.63
N ALA A 256 -3.94 12.08 -4.10
CA ALA A 256 -4.14 10.70 -4.50
C ALA A 256 -4.46 9.77 -3.30
N ILE A 257 -4.19 10.21 -2.08
CA ILE A 257 -4.36 9.43 -0.85
C ILE A 257 -5.46 10.03 0.00
N THR A 258 -6.59 9.34 0.11
CA THR A 258 -7.71 9.68 0.98
C THR A 258 -7.67 8.79 2.22
N PHE A 259 -7.63 9.39 3.42
CA PHE A 259 -7.64 8.68 4.69
C PHE A 259 -8.87 9.10 5.50
N GLY A 260 -9.49 8.17 6.23
CA GLY A 260 -10.65 8.49 7.06
C GLY A 260 -11.24 7.29 7.81
N ASP A 261 -12.37 7.55 8.47
CA ASP A 261 -13.16 6.55 9.18
C ASP A 261 -14.18 5.92 8.22
N MET A 262 -14.03 4.63 7.93
CA MET A 262 -14.94 3.88 7.06
C MET A 262 -16.29 3.53 7.72
N LEU A 263 -16.45 3.73 9.03
CA LEU A 263 -17.73 3.59 9.71
C LEU A 263 -18.56 4.87 9.71
N ASP A 264 -17.96 6.00 9.34
CA ASP A 264 -18.70 7.25 9.13
C ASP A 264 -19.16 7.31 7.66
N GLU A 265 -20.43 7.10 7.41
CA GLU A 265 -21.04 7.14 6.08
C GLU A 265 -20.87 8.51 5.38
N ASN A 266 -20.70 9.57 6.16
CA ASN A 266 -20.52 10.92 5.67
C ASN A 266 -19.06 11.28 5.37
N SER A 267 -18.11 10.43 5.75
CA SER A 267 -16.70 10.65 5.48
C SER A 267 -16.37 10.61 3.97
N ALA A 268 -15.32 11.32 3.59
CA ALA A 268 -14.85 11.36 2.20
C ALA A 268 -14.44 9.95 1.71
N ILE A 269 -13.83 9.13 2.59
CA ILE A 269 -13.43 7.77 2.24
C ILE A 269 -14.66 6.87 2.00
N SER A 270 -15.68 6.95 2.84
CA SER A 270 -16.90 6.13 2.68
C SER A 270 -17.67 6.51 1.43
N LYS A 271 -17.81 7.80 1.15
CA LYS A 271 -18.41 8.30 -0.09
C LYS A 271 -17.63 7.84 -1.32
N LEU A 272 -16.31 7.96 -1.30
CA LEU A 272 -15.46 7.51 -2.40
C LEU A 272 -15.60 6.00 -2.62
N LEU A 273 -15.55 5.20 -1.57
CA LEU A 273 -15.71 3.75 -1.67
C LEU A 273 -17.12 3.35 -2.11
N SER A 274 -18.17 4.06 -1.70
CA SER A 274 -19.54 3.76 -2.12
C SER A 274 -19.74 3.94 -3.63
N VAL A 275 -19.11 4.96 -4.21
CA VAL A 275 -19.15 5.23 -5.65
C VAL A 275 -18.26 4.25 -6.43
N GLU A 276 -17.05 4.00 -5.94
CA GLU A 276 -16.02 3.24 -6.67
C GLU A 276 -16.06 1.74 -6.39
N LYS A 277 -16.85 1.25 -5.42
CA LYS A 277 -16.96 -0.18 -5.09
C LYS A 277 -17.39 -1.03 -6.27
N GLU A 278 -18.34 -0.55 -7.04
CA GLU A 278 -18.81 -1.18 -8.27
C GLU A 278 -18.01 -0.74 -9.51
N GLY A 279 -17.03 0.13 -9.34
CA GLY A 279 -16.16 0.66 -10.38
C GLY A 279 -14.70 0.26 -10.19
N ARG A 280 -13.83 1.26 -9.98
CA ARG A 280 -12.36 1.13 -9.99
C ARG A 280 -11.75 0.57 -8.70
N ALA A 281 -12.49 0.50 -7.59
CA ALA A 281 -11.90 0.10 -6.30
C ALA A 281 -11.54 -1.38 -6.27
N PHE A 282 -10.30 -1.69 -5.87
CA PHE A 282 -9.81 -3.04 -5.69
C PHE A 282 -8.85 -3.14 -4.50
N HIS A 283 -8.65 -4.34 -4.00
CA HIS A 283 -7.60 -4.65 -3.05
C HIS A 283 -6.47 -5.44 -3.74
N VAL A 284 -5.26 -5.23 -3.27
CA VAL A 284 -4.12 -5.99 -3.81
C VAL A 284 -4.14 -7.40 -3.24
N LEU A 285 -4.02 -8.43 -4.10
CA LEU A 285 -4.04 -9.86 -3.75
C LEU A 285 -5.35 -10.26 -3.05
N GLU A 286 -6.48 -9.94 -3.64
CA GLU A 286 -7.81 -10.33 -3.12
C GLU A 286 -7.96 -11.85 -2.99
N GLU A 287 -7.23 -12.62 -3.80
CA GLU A 287 -7.26 -14.07 -3.86
C GLU A 287 -6.91 -14.74 -2.52
N ILE A 288 -6.04 -14.12 -1.73
CA ILE A 288 -5.59 -14.69 -0.44
C ILE A 288 -6.48 -14.29 0.75
N ASN A 289 -7.51 -13.48 0.53
CA ASN A 289 -8.53 -13.08 1.51
C ASN A 289 -7.99 -12.56 2.84
N VAL A 290 -6.95 -11.75 2.82
CA VAL A 290 -6.41 -11.13 4.05
C VAL A 290 -7.17 -9.87 4.48
N GLN A 291 -8.13 -9.43 3.70
CA GLN A 291 -9.05 -8.30 3.97
C GLN A 291 -8.31 -7.01 4.34
N PRO A 292 -7.65 -6.36 3.38
CA PRO A 292 -6.94 -5.10 3.59
C PRO A 292 -7.85 -3.95 4.01
N GLN A 293 -7.31 -2.98 4.76
CA GLN A 293 -7.97 -1.70 5.06
C GLN A 293 -7.56 -0.60 4.06
N ILE A 294 -6.71 -0.93 3.10
CA ILE A 294 -6.28 -0.02 2.05
C ILE A 294 -6.84 -0.51 0.72
N SER A 295 -7.62 0.34 0.07
CA SER A 295 -8.14 0.12 -1.28
C SER A 295 -7.35 0.95 -2.28
N TYR A 296 -7.28 0.46 -3.51
CA TYR A 296 -6.70 1.18 -4.63
C TYR A 296 -7.77 1.42 -5.68
N LEU A 297 -7.68 2.54 -6.39
CA LEU A 297 -8.50 2.80 -7.57
C LEU A 297 -7.67 2.51 -8.82
N ALA A 298 -8.20 1.64 -9.69
CA ALA A 298 -7.55 1.23 -10.92
C ALA A 298 -7.15 2.42 -11.79
N LYS A 299 -6.02 2.30 -12.50
CA LYS A 299 -5.51 3.29 -13.43
C LYS A 299 -6.36 3.28 -14.69
N ILE A 300 -6.92 4.43 -15.07
CA ILE A 300 -7.60 4.60 -16.35
C ILE A 300 -6.75 5.50 -17.23
N ARG A 301 -6.31 4.97 -18.36
CA ARG A 301 -5.45 5.70 -19.30
C ARG A 301 -6.29 6.41 -20.34
N ASN A 302 -6.00 7.66 -20.60
CA ASN A 302 -6.60 8.42 -21.68
C ASN A 302 -5.86 8.09 -23.00
N LYS A 303 -6.09 6.89 -23.52
CA LYS A 303 -5.60 6.41 -24.81
C LYS A 303 -6.75 6.09 -25.74
N ASP A 304 -6.51 6.34 -27.02
CA ASP A 304 -7.41 5.94 -28.10
C ASP A 304 -7.10 4.46 -28.48
N GLU A 305 -8.10 3.59 -28.33
CA GLU A 305 -7.97 2.16 -28.67
C GLU A 305 -7.57 1.93 -30.14
N ALA A 306 -8.01 2.81 -31.04
CA ALA A 306 -7.68 2.73 -32.44
C ALA A 306 -6.17 2.91 -32.68
N LYS A 307 -5.52 3.79 -31.92
CA LYS A 307 -4.05 3.96 -31.97
C LYS A 307 -3.30 2.76 -31.42
N LYS A 308 -3.77 2.15 -30.33
CA LYS A 308 -3.13 0.96 -29.74
C LYS A 308 -3.13 -0.24 -30.69
N LYS A 309 -4.24 -0.44 -31.42
CA LYS A 309 -4.34 -1.48 -32.46
C LYS A 309 -3.45 -1.18 -33.70
N ALA A 310 -3.36 0.08 -34.09
CA ALA A 310 -2.52 0.49 -35.21
C ALA A 310 -1.02 0.42 -34.88
N GLU A 311 -0.60 0.81 -33.69
CA GLU A 311 0.77 0.72 -33.21
C GLU A 311 1.20 -0.75 -33.03
N GLY A 312 0.33 -1.62 -32.51
CA GLY A 312 0.57 -3.06 -32.43
C GLY A 312 0.67 -3.75 -33.79
N ALA A 313 -0.11 -3.34 -34.78
CA ALA A 313 -0.04 -3.86 -36.14
C ALA A 313 1.23 -3.39 -36.86
N ALA A 314 1.61 -2.13 -36.74
CA ALA A 314 2.84 -1.59 -37.35
C ALA A 314 4.11 -2.23 -36.76
N HIS A 315 4.10 -2.58 -35.44
CA HIS A 315 5.22 -3.29 -34.81
C HIS A 315 5.32 -4.76 -35.24
N ALA A 316 4.20 -5.41 -35.55
CA ALA A 316 4.19 -6.76 -36.10
C ALA A 316 4.78 -6.81 -37.52
N GLU A 317 4.43 -5.85 -38.37
CA GLU A 317 4.98 -5.75 -39.74
C GLU A 317 6.48 -5.44 -39.77
N HIS A 318 7.00 -4.62 -38.84
CA HIS A 318 8.45 -4.33 -38.76
C HIS A 318 9.29 -5.51 -38.28
N LYS A 319 8.71 -6.47 -37.54
CA LYS A 319 9.42 -7.69 -37.08
C LYS A 319 9.41 -8.80 -38.12
N GLU A 320 8.53 -8.79 -39.12
CA GLU A 320 8.55 -9.74 -40.24
C GLU A 320 9.58 -9.36 -41.31
N HIS A 321 10.11 -8.15 -41.32
CA HIS A 321 11.09 -7.65 -42.29
C HIS A 321 12.50 -7.42 -41.73
N ALA A 322 12.76 -7.78 -40.46
CA ALA A 322 14.08 -7.74 -39.82
C ALA A 322 14.55 -9.16 -39.45
#